data_9c8cf1e0f16e42f2744c7cd6f9842c98
#
_entry.id   9c8cf1e0f16e42f2744c7cd6f9842c98
#
_cell.length_a   1.000
_cell.length_b   1.000
_cell.length_c   1.000
_cell.angle_alpha   90.00
_cell.angle_beta   90.00
_cell.angle_gamma   90.00
#
_symmetry.space_group_name_H-M   'P 1'
#
loop_
_entity.id
_entity.type
_entity.pdbx_description
1 polymer ?
#
loop_
_entity_poly.entity_id
_entity_poly.type
_entity_poly.pdbx_seq_one_letter_code
_entity_poly.pdbx_strand_id
1 'polypeptide(L)'
;NPRAALCFYWKSLRRQVRVEGPVTAVEPAEADAYYASRARGSRIGAWASAQSRPLADRATLEQAVDDATRRFGPEESDGPVPRPPHWSGFRLVPWRIEFWQERPYRLHDRVVYEPGRDGWRHHRLYP
;
A
#
# COMPACT_ATOMS: atom_id res chain seq x y z
N ASN A 1 -12.70 -2.47 11.45
CA ASN A 1 -11.79 -3.59 11.66
C ASN A 1 -10.33 -3.12 11.46
N PRO A 2 -9.57 -2.90 12.52
CA PRO A 2 -8.19 -2.43 12.42
C PRO A 2 -7.19 -3.58 12.17
N ARG A 3 -7.54 -4.58 11.39
CA ARG A 3 -6.68 -5.72 11.02
C ARG A 3 -6.67 -5.93 9.52
N ALA A 4 -5.50 -6.26 8.99
CA ALA A 4 -5.31 -6.55 7.58
C ALA A 4 -4.32 -7.70 7.37
N ALA A 5 -4.32 -8.23 6.16
CA ALA A 5 -3.31 -9.14 5.66
C ALA A 5 -2.79 -8.63 4.32
N LEU A 6 -1.48 -8.70 4.12
CA LEU A 6 -0.82 -8.49 2.85
C LEU A 6 -0.38 -9.84 2.30
N CYS A 7 -0.55 -10.04 0.99
CA CYS A 7 -0.09 -11.25 0.31
C CYS A 7 0.82 -10.84 -0.85
N PHE A 8 2.06 -11.28 -0.80
CA PHE A 8 3.05 -11.10 -1.85
C PHE A 8 3.25 -12.45 -2.54
N TYR A 9 3.10 -12.50 -3.86
CA TYR A 9 3.29 -13.72 -4.63
C TYR A 9 4.25 -13.50 -5.79
N TRP A 10 5.35 -14.25 -5.80
CA TRP A 10 6.33 -14.27 -6.89
C TRP A 10 6.11 -15.54 -7.72
N LYS A 11 5.37 -15.39 -8.81
CA LYS A 11 4.98 -16.50 -9.67
C LYS A 11 6.18 -17.28 -10.22
N SER A 12 7.22 -16.59 -10.69
CA SER A 12 8.44 -17.20 -11.23
C SER A 12 9.22 -18.02 -10.20
N LEU A 13 9.17 -17.60 -8.92
CA LEU A 13 9.83 -18.30 -7.81
C LEU A 13 8.92 -19.32 -7.14
N ARG A 14 7.62 -19.32 -7.46
CA ARG A 14 6.59 -20.13 -6.80
C ARG A 14 6.63 -19.96 -5.28
N ARG A 15 6.77 -18.71 -4.83
CA ARG A 15 6.85 -18.31 -3.43
C ARG A 15 5.77 -17.31 -3.08
N GLN A 16 5.28 -17.43 -1.86
CA GLN A 16 4.35 -16.45 -1.28
C GLN A 16 4.82 -16.05 0.10
N VAL A 17 4.62 -14.79 0.43
CA VAL A 17 4.74 -14.27 1.80
C VAL A 17 3.40 -13.64 2.17
N ARG A 18 2.86 -14.05 3.32
CA ARG A 18 1.65 -13.47 3.89
C ARG A 18 1.97 -12.81 5.22
N VAL A 19 1.62 -11.54 5.35
CA VAL A 19 1.87 -10.73 6.54
C VAL A 19 0.53 -10.32 7.12
N GLU A 20 0.29 -10.65 8.39
CA GLU A 20 -0.95 -10.33 9.09
C GLU A 20 -0.65 -9.45 10.31
N GLY A 21 -1.54 -8.50 10.59
CA GLY A 21 -1.36 -7.67 11.77
C GLY A 21 -2.40 -6.56 11.93
N PRO A 22 -2.35 -5.87 13.07
CA PRO A 22 -3.10 -4.64 13.25
C PRO A 22 -2.61 -3.56 12.30
N VAL A 23 -3.53 -2.66 11.95
CA VAL A 23 -3.30 -1.53 11.05
C VAL A 23 -3.56 -0.25 11.82
N THR A 24 -2.61 0.68 11.74
CA THR A 24 -2.71 2.03 12.28
C THR A 24 -2.51 3.05 11.17
N ALA A 25 -3.15 4.21 11.27
CA ALA A 25 -2.82 5.33 10.40
C ALA A 25 -1.37 5.75 10.62
N VAL A 26 -0.68 6.16 9.55
CA VAL A 26 0.66 6.74 9.69
C VAL A 26 0.55 8.18 10.20
N GLU A 27 1.60 8.65 10.87
CA GLU A 27 1.68 10.05 11.32
C GLU A 27 1.64 11.03 10.12
N PRO A 28 1.03 12.21 10.30
CA PRO A 28 0.93 13.20 9.22
C PRO A 28 2.26 13.53 8.55
N ALA A 29 3.33 13.68 9.32
CA ALA A 29 4.66 13.99 8.79
C ALA A 29 5.21 12.87 7.88
N GLU A 30 4.93 11.61 8.21
CA GLU A 30 5.31 10.46 7.36
C GLU A 30 4.49 10.45 6.06
N ALA A 31 3.19 10.71 6.15
CA ALA A 31 2.34 10.83 4.99
C ALA A 31 2.78 11.99 4.07
N ASP A 32 3.14 13.13 4.64
CA ASP A 32 3.66 14.30 3.90
C ASP A 32 4.97 13.98 3.19
N ALA A 33 5.93 13.34 3.87
CA ALA A 33 7.22 12.96 3.30
C ALA A 33 7.04 11.97 2.14
N TYR A 34 6.21 10.94 2.32
CA TYR A 34 5.94 9.98 1.24
C TYR A 34 5.18 10.64 0.08
N TYR A 35 4.20 11.49 0.37
CA TYR A 35 3.47 12.23 -0.67
C TYR A 35 4.41 13.11 -1.50
N ALA A 36 5.33 13.83 -0.86
CA ALA A 36 6.31 14.68 -1.52
C ALA A 36 7.27 13.91 -2.44
N SER A 37 7.57 12.65 -2.12
CA SER A 37 8.44 11.78 -2.93
C SER A 37 7.79 11.26 -4.23
N ARG A 38 6.47 11.42 -4.39
CA ARG A 38 5.74 10.98 -5.58
C ARG A 38 5.96 11.93 -6.75
N ALA A 39 5.91 11.40 -7.98
CA ALA A 39 5.89 12.22 -9.19
C ALA A 39 4.78 13.27 -9.12
N ARG A 40 5.04 14.46 -9.67
CA ARG A 40 4.12 15.60 -9.62
C ARG A 40 2.73 15.25 -10.17
N GLY A 41 2.64 14.61 -11.32
CA GLY A 41 1.36 14.17 -11.90
C GLY A 41 0.57 13.25 -10.97
N SER A 42 1.25 12.37 -10.20
CA SER A 42 0.60 11.55 -9.18
C SER A 42 0.10 12.37 -7.98
N ARG A 43 0.77 13.45 -7.64
CA ARG A 43 0.33 14.39 -6.59
C ARG A 43 -0.89 15.20 -7.05
N ILE A 44 -0.88 15.68 -8.29
CA ILE A 44 -2.03 16.36 -8.93
C ILE A 44 -3.23 15.40 -8.99
N GLY A 45 -3.02 14.16 -9.47
CA GLY A 45 -4.07 13.14 -9.54
C GLY A 45 -4.72 12.81 -8.19
N ALA A 46 -4.00 12.93 -7.09
CA ALA A 46 -4.56 12.75 -5.75
C ALA A 46 -5.56 13.85 -5.35
N TRP A 47 -5.44 15.06 -5.88
CA TRP A 47 -6.43 16.13 -5.74
C TRP A 47 -7.63 15.95 -6.64
N ALA A 48 -7.42 15.42 -7.84
CA ALA A 48 -8.47 15.21 -8.83
C ALA A 48 -9.37 14.01 -8.52
N SER A 49 -8.83 13.00 -7.82
CA SER A 49 -9.51 11.72 -7.63
C SER A 49 -10.26 11.65 -6.30
N ALA A 50 -11.58 11.51 -6.35
CA ALA A 50 -12.40 11.05 -5.23
C ALA A 50 -12.31 9.51 -5.12
N GLN A 51 -11.16 8.98 -4.71
CA GLN A 51 -10.82 7.56 -4.76
C GLN A 51 -11.96 6.64 -4.31
N SER A 52 -12.27 5.61 -5.12
CA SER A 52 -13.31 4.58 -4.88
C SER A 52 -14.75 5.10 -4.84
N ARG A 53 -15.01 6.36 -5.18
CA ARG A 53 -16.37 6.87 -5.40
C ARG A 53 -16.85 6.58 -6.83
N PRO A 54 -18.14 6.45 -7.07
CA PRO A 54 -18.67 6.35 -8.43
C PRO A 54 -18.21 7.53 -9.29
N LEU A 55 -17.77 7.23 -10.50
CA LEU A 55 -17.35 8.19 -11.51
C LEU A 55 -18.34 8.15 -12.66
N ALA A 56 -18.88 9.29 -13.05
CA ALA A 56 -19.89 9.35 -14.12
C ALA A 56 -19.33 8.88 -15.46
N ASP A 57 -18.15 9.40 -15.82
CA ASP A 57 -17.44 9.07 -17.05
C ASP A 57 -15.97 9.48 -16.98
N ARG A 58 -15.20 9.11 -17.99
CA ARG A 58 -13.78 9.43 -18.09
C ARG A 58 -13.53 10.93 -18.19
N ALA A 59 -14.36 11.67 -18.94
CA ALA A 59 -14.22 13.10 -19.16
C ALA A 59 -14.32 13.89 -17.84
N THR A 60 -15.19 13.46 -16.92
CA THR A 60 -15.29 14.03 -15.57
C THR A 60 -13.96 13.95 -14.80
N LEU A 61 -13.25 12.83 -14.88
CA LEU A 61 -11.94 12.70 -14.24
C LEU A 61 -10.88 13.57 -14.92
N GLU A 62 -10.87 13.59 -16.25
CA GLU A 62 -9.93 14.40 -17.04
C GLU A 62 -10.11 15.89 -16.72
N GLN A 63 -11.34 16.37 -16.66
CA GLN A 63 -11.64 17.74 -16.25
C GLN A 63 -11.12 18.05 -14.84
N ALA A 64 -11.30 17.12 -13.88
CA ALA A 64 -10.79 17.30 -12.53
C ALA A 64 -9.25 17.33 -12.47
N VAL A 65 -8.57 16.57 -13.33
CA VAL A 65 -7.10 16.63 -13.47
C VAL A 65 -6.67 17.97 -14.07
N ASP A 66 -7.36 18.47 -15.07
CA ASP A 66 -7.09 19.77 -15.68
C ASP A 66 -7.28 20.91 -14.67
N ASP A 67 -8.33 20.84 -13.86
CA ASP A 67 -8.61 21.82 -12.80
C ASP A 67 -7.50 21.82 -11.74
N ALA A 68 -7.07 20.64 -11.29
CA ALA A 68 -5.96 20.49 -10.36
C ALA A 68 -4.63 20.96 -10.98
N THR A 69 -4.40 20.68 -12.25
CA THR A 69 -3.22 21.15 -12.99
C THR A 69 -3.21 22.68 -13.10
N ARG A 70 -4.34 23.31 -13.41
CA ARG A 70 -4.46 24.77 -13.41
C ARG A 70 -4.16 25.39 -12.04
N ARG A 71 -4.59 24.71 -10.97
CA ARG A 71 -4.38 25.18 -9.59
C ARG A 71 -2.92 25.10 -9.15
N PHE A 72 -2.21 24.05 -9.48
CA PHE A 72 -0.87 23.74 -8.94
C PHE A 72 0.26 23.92 -9.97
N GLY A 73 -0.05 24.12 -11.23
CA GLY A 73 0.89 24.19 -12.35
C GLY A 73 1.13 22.84 -13.02
N PRO A 74 1.64 22.85 -14.27
CA PRO A 74 1.92 21.65 -15.06
C PRO A 74 3.06 20.82 -14.47
N GLU A 75 3.40 19.69 -15.13
CA GLU A 75 4.41 18.73 -14.66
C GLU A 75 5.80 19.36 -14.48
N GLU A 76 6.16 20.31 -15.34
CA GLU A 76 7.45 21.01 -15.33
C GLU A 76 7.54 22.13 -14.29
N SER A 77 6.46 22.41 -13.58
CA SER A 77 6.43 23.49 -12.58
C SER A 77 7.11 23.05 -11.28
N ASP A 78 7.92 23.94 -10.70
CA ASP A 78 8.60 23.73 -9.41
C ASP A 78 7.71 24.07 -8.19
N GLY A 79 6.52 24.62 -8.41
CA GLY A 79 5.60 25.01 -7.34
C GLY A 79 5.15 23.82 -6.48
N PRO A 80 4.88 24.02 -5.19
CA PRO A 80 4.48 22.94 -4.29
C PRO A 80 3.08 22.41 -4.65
N VAL A 81 2.92 21.08 -4.57
CA VAL A 81 1.61 20.42 -4.56
C VAL A 81 1.45 19.79 -3.17
N PRO A 82 0.74 20.47 -2.25
CA PRO A 82 0.55 19.94 -0.89
C PRO A 82 -0.29 18.69 -0.88
N ARG A 83 -0.15 17.86 0.14
CA ARG A 83 -0.96 16.66 0.31
C ARG A 83 -2.42 17.04 0.61
N PRO A 84 -3.41 16.48 -0.11
CA PRO A 84 -4.81 16.73 0.21
C PRO A 84 -5.19 16.11 1.57
N PRO A 85 -6.12 16.72 2.31
CA PRO A 85 -6.46 16.28 3.68
C PRO A 85 -6.96 14.84 3.77
N HIS A 86 -7.60 14.34 2.72
CA HIS A 86 -8.13 12.98 2.66
C HIS A 86 -7.06 11.91 2.31
N TRP A 87 -5.87 12.33 1.89
CA TRP A 87 -4.81 11.41 1.49
C TRP A 87 -3.92 11.06 2.67
N SER A 88 -3.81 9.79 2.99
CA SER A 88 -2.97 9.27 4.08
C SER A 88 -2.52 7.85 3.74
N GLY A 89 -1.83 7.22 4.68
CA GLY A 89 -1.37 5.85 4.60
C GLY A 89 -1.68 5.07 5.87
N PHE A 90 -1.48 3.76 5.79
CA PHE A 90 -1.62 2.86 6.92
C PHE A 90 -0.36 2.02 7.07
N ARG A 91 0.01 1.77 8.32
CA ARG A 91 1.08 0.84 8.69
C ARG A 91 0.47 -0.43 9.23
N LEU A 92 0.81 -1.56 8.62
CA LEU A 92 0.55 -2.86 9.20
C LEU A 92 1.72 -3.24 10.11
N VAL A 93 1.44 -3.53 11.37
CA VAL A 93 2.44 -4.03 12.33
C VAL A 93 2.36 -5.55 12.32
N PRO A 94 3.37 -6.26 11.81
CA PRO A 94 3.30 -7.72 11.70
C PRO A 94 3.21 -8.39 13.07
N TRP A 95 2.23 -9.27 13.25
CA TRP A 95 2.17 -10.21 14.37
C TRP A 95 2.26 -11.66 13.91
N ARG A 96 2.09 -11.90 12.59
CA ARG A 96 2.27 -13.20 11.95
C ARG A 96 2.78 -13.01 10.53
N ILE A 97 3.82 -13.75 10.17
CA ILE A 97 4.38 -13.79 8.82
C ILE A 97 4.49 -15.25 8.41
N GLU A 98 3.84 -15.63 7.30
CA GLU A 98 3.95 -16.97 6.73
C GLU A 98 4.75 -16.91 5.43
N PHE A 99 5.78 -17.73 5.34
CA PHE A 99 6.53 -18.00 4.13
C PHE A 99 6.08 -19.34 3.55
N TRP A 100 5.63 -19.30 2.32
CA TRP A 100 5.15 -20.46 1.59
C TRP A 100 6.01 -20.68 0.34
N GLN A 101 6.38 -21.94 0.09
CA GLN A 101 7.11 -22.39 -1.10
C GLN A 101 6.38 -23.57 -1.73
N GLU A 102 6.14 -23.49 -3.05
CA GLU A 102 5.58 -24.61 -3.80
C GLU A 102 6.50 -25.83 -3.79
N ARG A 103 5.89 -27.02 -3.61
CA ARG A 103 6.54 -28.32 -3.73
C ARG A 103 5.63 -29.27 -4.52
N PRO A 104 6.21 -30.33 -5.15
CA PRO A 104 5.43 -31.37 -5.82
C PRO A 104 4.35 -31.97 -4.92
N TYR A 105 3.31 -32.48 -5.54
CA TYR A 105 2.21 -33.20 -4.87
C TYR A 105 1.48 -32.37 -3.81
N ARG A 106 1.54 -31.03 -3.88
CA ARG A 106 0.98 -30.09 -2.90
C ARG A 106 1.60 -30.18 -1.50
N LEU A 107 2.75 -30.85 -1.35
CA LEU A 107 3.49 -30.95 -0.08
C LEU A 107 4.34 -29.70 0.16
N HIS A 108 3.68 -28.56 0.19
CA HIS A 108 4.30 -27.24 0.24
C HIS A 108 5.06 -27.00 1.55
N ASP A 109 6.20 -26.31 1.47
CA ASP A 109 6.86 -25.80 2.67
C ASP A 109 6.10 -24.58 3.17
N ARG A 110 5.80 -24.60 4.46
CA ARG A 110 5.15 -23.47 5.15
C ARG A 110 5.87 -23.22 6.45
N VAL A 111 6.41 -22.01 6.62
CA VAL A 111 7.09 -21.56 7.83
C VAL A 111 6.39 -20.31 8.33
N VAL A 112 5.96 -20.33 9.58
CA VAL A 112 5.29 -19.20 10.23
C VAL A 112 6.20 -18.60 11.27
N TYR A 113 6.25 -17.27 11.29
CA TYR A 113 6.89 -16.46 12.32
C TYR A 113 5.84 -15.71 13.11
N GLU A 114 5.98 -15.72 14.42
CA GLU A 114 5.12 -15.03 15.39
C GLU A 114 5.97 -14.42 16.51
N PRO A 115 5.55 -13.31 17.14
CA PRO A 115 6.24 -12.76 18.29
C PRO A 115 6.34 -13.79 19.42
N GLY A 116 7.53 -13.91 20.00
CA GLY A 116 7.82 -14.72 21.19
C GLY A 116 8.36 -13.86 22.32
N ARG A 117 8.76 -14.48 23.41
CA ARG A 117 9.27 -13.79 24.62
C ARG A 117 10.56 -13.00 24.34
N ASP A 118 11.46 -13.60 23.55
CA ASP A 118 12.81 -13.08 23.29
C ASP A 118 13.02 -12.74 21.80
N GLY A 119 11.95 -12.32 21.09
CA GLY A 119 11.98 -12.03 19.66
C GLY A 119 10.99 -12.87 18.87
N TRP A 120 11.29 -13.10 17.60
CA TRP A 120 10.44 -13.91 16.73
C TRP A 120 10.74 -15.41 16.92
N ARG A 121 9.67 -16.19 17.16
CA ARG A 121 9.72 -17.66 17.09
C ARG A 121 9.17 -18.13 15.75
N HIS A 122 9.61 -19.28 15.28
CA HIS A 122 9.09 -19.88 14.05
C HIS A 122 8.74 -21.34 14.26
N HIS A 123 7.81 -21.83 13.43
CA HIS A 123 7.42 -23.23 13.34
C HIS A 123 6.93 -23.55 11.92
N ARG A 124 6.85 -24.85 11.60
CA ARG A 124 6.31 -25.31 10.33
C ARG A 124 4.83 -25.66 10.47
N LEU A 125 4.10 -25.46 9.37
CA LEU A 125 2.75 -25.96 9.21
C LEU A 125 2.72 -27.09 8.20
N TYR A 126 1.78 -27.99 8.38
CA TYR A 126 1.40 -28.92 7.32
C TYR A 126 0.85 -28.14 6.11
N PRO A 127 1.06 -28.65 4.87
CA PRO A 127 0.52 -28.04 3.65
C PRO A 127 -1.00 -28.14 3.58
#